data_8d6e57088297e444838fb3ef88149867
#
_entry.id   8d6e57088297e444838fb3ef88149867
#
_cell.length_a   1.000
_cell.length_b   1.000
_cell.length_c   1.000
_cell.angle_alpha   90.00
_cell.angle_beta   90.00
_cell.angle_gamma   90.00
#
_symmetry.space_group_name_H-M   'P 1'
#
loop_
_entity.id
_entity.type
_entity.pdbx_description
1 polymer ?
#
loop_
_entity_poly.entity_id
_entity_poly.type
_entity_poly.pdbx_seq_one_letter_code
_entity_poly.pdbx_strand_id
1 'polypeptide(L)'
;MQDQSSLPTLVLIHGLFSSPLEFALVSQILRSRGVRFEFLEIPGYTLADRRRPTSWRDWLQAASAALDARYGPDEPIVLGGLCVGGALAAALATSVAAQARPQRVCGVAMLSPTFEYDGWSLTPWRHLRRLGYALGLSRWITIREREPFGIKNPKIRKWVVREFEASDLSSIGPSRLPLWGLRESERLHAHVRPLLRALPVPLLVLHAREDEIASVAGVERWTSALGSSARLIVLEHSYHMITIDNDRQRVAHELADFVGAPKNARGVPRPVAPVSKLAQHVA
;
A
#
# COMPACT_ATOMS: atom_id res chain seq x y z
N MET A 1 9.33 23.64 -21.03
CA MET A 1 8.94 22.22 -21.05
C MET A 1 9.95 21.47 -20.20
N GLN A 2 9.62 21.09 -18.99
CA GLN A 2 10.46 20.17 -18.22
C GLN A 2 10.45 18.84 -18.94
N ASP A 3 11.63 18.28 -19.17
CA ASP A 3 11.80 16.98 -19.82
C ASP A 3 11.10 15.91 -18.97
N GLN A 4 10.05 15.31 -19.50
CA GLN A 4 9.28 14.24 -18.84
C GLN A 4 10.13 12.99 -18.56
N SER A 5 11.30 12.88 -19.17
CA SER A 5 12.26 11.80 -18.91
C SER A 5 12.96 11.94 -17.55
N SER A 6 12.91 13.13 -16.92
CA SER A 6 13.59 13.43 -15.65
C SER A 6 12.74 13.18 -14.39
N LEU A 7 11.43 12.94 -14.54
CA LEU A 7 10.56 12.68 -13.37
C LEU A 7 10.74 11.24 -12.86
N PRO A 8 10.74 11.04 -11.53
CA PRO A 8 10.86 9.70 -10.96
C PRO A 8 9.68 8.80 -11.35
N THR A 9 9.94 7.49 -11.45
CA THR A 9 8.90 6.48 -11.62
C THR A 9 8.27 6.15 -10.25
N LEU A 10 6.94 6.18 -10.15
CA LEU A 10 6.21 5.76 -8.96
C LEU A 10 6.10 4.23 -8.93
N VAL A 11 6.78 3.59 -8.00
CA VAL A 11 6.76 2.14 -7.81
C VAL A 11 5.80 1.78 -6.69
N LEU A 12 4.71 1.09 -7.03
CA LEU A 12 3.61 0.80 -6.12
C LEU A 12 3.62 -0.64 -5.62
N ILE A 13 3.45 -0.81 -4.31
CA ILE A 13 3.37 -2.10 -3.61
C ILE A 13 1.95 -2.26 -3.04
N HIS A 14 1.29 -3.36 -3.39
CA HIS A 14 -0.05 -3.67 -2.89
C HIS A 14 -0.06 -4.05 -1.41
N GLY A 15 -1.25 -4.15 -0.81
CA GLY A 15 -1.47 -4.58 0.56
C GLY A 15 -1.14 -6.05 0.80
N LEU A 16 -1.26 -6.48 2.06
CA LEU A 16 -0.92 -7.85 2.47
C LEU A 16 -1.75 -8.90 1.71
N PHE A 17 -1.07 -9.79 0.98
CA PHE A 17 -1.70 -10.85 0.16
C PHE A 17 -2.78 -10.35 -0.80
N SER A 18 -2.55 -9.21 -1.39
CA SER A 18 -3.42 -8.60 -2.36
C SER A 18 -2.85 -8.64 -3.79
N SER A 19 -3.27 -7.73 -4.64
CA SER A 19 -2.83 -7.63 -6.02
C SER A 19 -2.75 -6.17 -6.48
N PRO A 20 -2.09 -5.88 -7.61
CA PRO A 20 -2.07 -4.55 -8.23
C PRO A 20 -3.45 -3.95 -8.54
N LEU A 21 -4.52 -4.77 -8.54
CA LEU A 21 -5.88 -4.30 -8.78
C LEU A 21 -6.41 -3.36 -7.69
N GLU A 22 -5.81 -3.36 -6.49
CA GLU A 22 -6.08 -2.34 -5.47
C GLU A 22 -5.83 -0.91 -5.96
N PHE A 23 -4.98 -0.74 -6.97
CA PHE A 23 -4.66 0.55 -7.56
C PHE A 23 -5.39 0.82 -8.88
N ALA A 24 -6.29 -0.05 -9.33
CA ALA A 24 -6.88 0.02 -10.67
C ALA A 24 -7.50 1.39 -10.99
N LEU A 25 -8.27 1.96 -10.05
CA LEU A 25 -8.96 3.24 -10.26
C LEU A 25 -8.01 4.44 -10.15
N VAL A 26 -7.10 4.44 -9.18
CA VAL A 26 -6.05 5.47 -9.05
C VAL A 26 -5.12 5.46 -10.26
N SER A 27 -4.78 4.29 -10.79
CA SER A 27 -3.90 4.13 -11.96
C SER A 27 -4.43 4.83 -13.20
N GLN A 28 -5.73 4.83 -13.44
CA GLN A 28 -6.33 5.53 -14.56
C GLN A 28 -6.10 7.04 -14.47
N ILE A 29 -6.25 7.59 -13.28
CA ILE A 29 -6.06 9.03 -13.02
C ILE A 29 -4.57 9.39 -13.11
N LEU A 30 -3.67 8.56 -12.55
CA LEU A 30 -2.23 8.77 -12.65
C LEU A 30 -1.76 8.80 -14.11
N ARG A 31 -2.27 7.89 -14.95
CA ARG A 31 -1.97 7.89 -16.40
C ARG A 31 -2.44 9.17 -17.08
N SER A 32 -3.68 9.63 -16.80
CA SER A 32 -4.21 10.86 -17.37
C SER A 32 -3.42 12.10 -16.97
N ARG A 33 -2.67 12.03 -15.88
CA ARG A 33 -1.76 13.08 -15.40
C ARG A 33 -0.31 12.91 -15.87
N GLY A 34 -0.02 11.92 -16.71
CA GLY A 34 1.31 11.67 -17.24
C GLY A 34 2.31 11.11 -16.22
N VAL A 35 1.84 10.57 -15.09
CA VAL A 35 2.71 9.92 -14.10
C VAL A 35 3.16 8.57 -14.64
N ARG A 36 4.47 8.33 -14.64
CA ARG A 36 5.02 7.00 -14.86
C ARG A 36 4.91 6.20 -13.57
N PHE A 37 4.28 5.02 -13.63
CA PHE A 37 4.19 4.15 -12.47
C PHE A 37 4.28 2.68 -12.88
N GLU A 38 4.74 1.87 -11.95
CA GLU A 38 4.85 0.42 -12.07
C GLU A 38 4.41 -0.25 -10.78
N PHE A 39 4.00 -1.51 -10.88
CA PHE A 39 3.71 -2.35 -9.72
C PHE A 39 4.89 -3.26 -9.44
N LEU A 40 5.33 -3.29 -8.19
CA LEU A 40 6.35 -4.21 -7.73
C LEU A 40 5.70 -5.52 -7.30
N GLU A 41 5.90 -6.58 -8.07
CA GLU A 41 5.52 -7.92 -7.68
C GLU A 41 6.58 -8.52 -6.75
N ILE A 42 6.16 -8.99 -5.59
CA ILE A 42 7.04 -9.49 -4.54
C ILE A 42 6.70 -10.95 -4.29
N PRO A 43 7.54 -11.91 -4.72
CA PRO A 43 7.36 -13.33 -4.43
C PRO A 43 7.22 -13.59 -2.93
N GLY A 44 6.26 -14.42 -2.56
CA GLY A 44 5.94 -14.72 -1.15
C GLY A 44 4.99 -13.73 -0.48
N TYR A 45 4.60 -12.63 -1.17
CA TYR A 45 3.75 -11.57 -0.65
C TYR A 45 2.43 -11.39 -1.40
N THR A 46 2.30 -12.00 -2.58
CA THR A 46 1.13 -11.87 -3.44
C THR A 46 -0.09 -12.67 -2.93
N LEU A 47 -1.25 -12.41 -3.52
CA LEU A 47 -2.48 -13.16 -3.27
C LEU A 47 -2.30 -14.69 -3.49
N ALA A 48 -1.50 -15.10 -4.47
CA ALA A 48 -1.20 -16.50 -4.75
C ALA A 48 -0.38 -17.15 -3.63
N ASP A 49 0.48 -16.38 -2.98
CA ASP A 49 1.44 -16.88 -1.97
C ASP A 49 0.84 -17.04 -0.57
N ARG A 50 -0.38 -16.52 -0.31
CA ARG A 50 -1.00 -16.47 1.03
C ARG A 50 -1.05 -17.80 1.79
N ARG A 51 -0.94 -18.93 1.09
CA ARG A 51 -0.92 -20.28 1.69
C ARG A 51 0.46 -20.79 2.05
N ARG A 52 1.53 -20.09 1.63
CA ARG A 52 2.93 -20.49 1.84
C ARG A 52 3.58 -19.52 2.83
N PRO A 53 3.81 -19.94 4.09
CA PRO A 53 4.41 -19.06 5.08
C PRO A 53 5.82 -18.62 4.66
N THR A 54 5.97 -17.30 4.58
CA THR A 54 7.24 -16.60 4.35
C THR A 54 7.42 -15.55 5.44
N SER A 55 8.63 -15.06 5.65
CA SER A 55 8.87 -14.01 6.62
C SER A 55 8.84 -12.62 5.96
N TRP A 56 8.64 -11.57 6.76
CA TRP A 56 8.76 -10.20 6.27
C TRP A 56 10.17 -9.89 5.71
N ARG A 57 11.19 -10.59 6.17
CA ARG A 57 12.56 -10.47 5.65
C ARG A 57 12.67 -11.02 4.24
N ASP A 58 11.99 -12.15 3.98
CA ASP A 58 11.92 -12.72 2.63
C ASP A 58 11.20 -11.77 1.68
N TRP A 59 10.11 -11.11 2.14
CA TRP A 59 9.40 -10.10 1.35
C TRP A 59 10.30 -8.90 1.03
N LEU A 60 11.04 -8.40 2.02
CA LEU A 60 11.96 -7.28 1.84
C LEU A 60 13.11 -7.64 0.89
N GLN A 61 13.68 -8.83 1.04
CA GLN A 61 14.74 -9.32 0.17
C GLN A 61 14.24 -9.50 -1.28
N ALA A 62 13.08 -10.12 -1.47
CA ALA A 62 12.48 -10.29 -2.79
C ALA A 62 12.14 -8.94 -3.44
N ALA A 63 11.61 -7.99 -2.67
CA ALA A 63 11.32 -6.64 -3.14
C ALA A 63 12.59 -5.88 -3.53
N SER A 64 13.66 -5.98 -2.75
CA SER A 64 14.95 -5.38 -3.08
C SER A 64 15.52 -5.97 -4.38
N ALA A 65 15.50 -7.28 -4.52
CA ALA A 65 15.98 -7.96 -5.74
C ALA A 65 15.15 -7.54 -6.98
N ALA A 66 13.82 -7.42 -6.82
CA ALA A 66 12.93 -6.98 -7.92
C ALA A 66 13.20 -5.52 -8.33
N LEU A 67 13.51 -4.64 -7.38
CA LEU A 67 13.93 -3.25 -7.68
C LEU A 67 15.29 -3.23 -8.40
N ASP A 68 16.26 -4.00 -7.91
CA ASP A 68 17.60 -4.03 -8.49
C ASP A 68 17.62 -4.62 -9.90
N ALA A 69 16.71 -5.53 -10.21
CA ALA A 69 16.55 -6.08 -11.55
C ALA A 69 15.89 -5.11 -12.56
N ARG A 70 15.09 -4.12 -12.07
CA ARG A 70 14.29 -3.24 -12.91
C ARG A 70 14.88 -1.84 -13.09
N TYR A 71 15.57 -1.33 -12.08
CA TYR A 71 16.01 0.07 -12.05
C TYR A 71 17.53 0.16 -11.87
N GLY A 72 18.15 0.98 -12.69
CA GLY A 72 19.56 1.32 -12.56
C GLY A 72 19.86 2.10 -11.26
N PRO A 73 21.13 2.20 -10.84
CA PRO A 73 21.52 2.88 -9.60
C PRO A 73 21.18 4.39 -9.62
N ASP A 74 21.17 5.02 -10.79
CA ASP A 74 20.91 6.45 -10.97
C ASP A 74 19.47 6.76 -11.38
N GLU A 75 18.63 5.73 -11.57
CA GLU A 75 17.26 5.94 -12.00
C GLU A 75 16.37 6.38 -10.84
N PRO A 76 15.77 7.61 -10.90
CA PRO A 76 15.00 8.13 -9.78
C PRO A 76 13.65 7.42 -9.66
N ILE A 77 13.33 6.96 -8.45
CA ILE A 77 12.05 6.33 -8.12
C ILE A 77 11.43 6.94 -6.86
N VAL A 78 10.10 6.92 -6.81
CA VAL A 78 9.32 7.14 -5.59
C VAL A 78 8.67 5.82 -5.21
N LEU A 79 8.90 5.34 -4.00
CA LEU A 79 8.30 4.11 -3.50
C LEU A 79 6.96 4.42 -2.86
N GLY A 80 5.89 3.75 -3.30
CA GLY A 80 4.56 3.89 -2.72
C GLY A 80 3.96 2.54 -2.33
N GLY A 81 3.07 2.51 -1.34
CA GLY A 81 2.38 1.28 -1.01
C GLY A 81 1.15 1.46 -0.14
N LEU A 82 0.18 0.56 -0.32
CA LEU A 82 -1.05 0.52 0.45
C LEU A 82 -0.90 -0.42 1.64
N CYS A 83 -1.40 -0.01 2.81
CA CYS A 83 -1.41 -0.83 4.01
C CYS A 83 0.00 -1.30 4.41
N VAL A 84 0.25 -2.60 4.47
CA VAL A 84 1.57 -3.22 4.72
C VAL A 84 2.57 -2.91 3.60
N GLY A 85 2.10 -2.71 2.36
CA GLY A 85 2.92 -2.28 1.24
C GLY A 85 3.62 -0.93 1.47
N GLY A 86 2.98 -0.01 2.20
CA GLY A 86 3.60 1.25 2.64
C GLY A 86 4.77 1.03 3.59
N ALA A 87 4.66 0.08 4.51
CA ALA A 87 5.76 -0.28 5.40
C ALA A 87 6.92 -0.95 4.64
N LEU A 88 6.62 -1.81 3.64
CA LEU A 88 7.65 -2.37 2.76
C LEU A 88 8.36 -1.28 1.94
N ALA A 89 7.62 -0.31 1.40
CA ALA A 89 8.19 0.83 0.69
C ALA A 89 9.19 1.61 1.56
N ALA A 90 8.83 1.89 2.81
CA ALA A 90 9.73 2.56 3.75
C ALA A 90 10.93 1.70 4.16
N ALA A 91 10.73 0.39 4.36
CA ALA A 91 11.82 -0.55 4.64
C ALA A 91 12.84 -0.58 3.49
N LEU A 92 12.36 -0.61 2.25
CA LEU A 92 13.22 -0.55 1.06
C LEU A 92 14.00 0.77 0.98
N ALA A 93 13.33 1.90 1.22
CA ALA A 93 13.99 3.20 1.19
C ALA A 93 15.12 3.32 2.23
N THR A 94 14.92 2.78 3.43
CA THR A 94 15.95 2.74 4.47
C THR A 94 17.07 1.76 4.14
N SER A 95 16.77 0.63 3.50
CA SER A 95 17.78 -0.34 3.06
C SER A 95 18.67 0.22 1.94
N VAL A 96 18.08 0.96 1.00
CA VAL A 96 18.81 1.63 -0.08
C VAL A 96 19.75 2.71 0.46
N ALA A 97 19.30 3.49 1.44
CA ALA A 97 20.15 4.49 2.12
C ALA A 97 21.32 3.83 2.85
N ALA A 98 21.10 2.70 3.51
CA ALA A 98 22.16 1.95 4.19
C ALA A 98 23.20 1.36 3.23
N GLN A 99 22.83 1.13 1.96
CA GLN A 99 23.72 0.61 0.91
C GLN A 99 24.46 1.71 0.12
N ALA A 100 24.47 2.95 0.61
CA ALA A 100 25.09 4.12 -0.05
C ALA A 100 24.50 4.42 -1.46
N ARG A 101 23.22 4.14 -1.68
CA ARG A 101 22.47 4.47 -2.91
C ARG A 101 21.32 5.45 -2.66
N PRO A 102 21.51 6.59 -1.96
CA PRO A 102 20.41 7.49 -1.58
C PRO A 102 19.75 8.19 -2.79
N GLN A 103 20.47 8.28 -3.91
CA GLN A 103 19.99 9.03 -5.08
C GLN A 103 18.92 8.31 -5.90
N ARG A 104 18.73 7.00 -5.70
CA ARG A 104 17.74 6.21 -6.42
C ARG A 104 16.30 6.45 -5.89
N VAL A 105 16.14 6.53 -4.56
CA VAL A 105 14.83 6.77 -3.93
C VAL A 105 14.67 8.24 -3.63
N CYS A 106 13.70 8.90 -4.28
CA CYS A 106 13.41 10.33 -4.14
C CYS A 106 12.31 10.64 -3.12
N GLY A 107 11.53 9.66 -2.70
CA GLY A 107 10.44 9.83 -1.74
C GLY A 107 9.74 8.53 -1.42
N VAL A 108 8.97 8.54 -0.33
CA VAL A 108 8.11 7.42 0.08
C VAL A 108 6.68 7.91 0.25
N ALA A 109 5.70 7.17 -0.30
CA ALA A 109 4.26 7.42 -0.12
C ALA A 109 3.60 6.24 0.59
N MET A 110 3.11 6.45 1.80
CA MET A 110 2.35 5.47 2.55
C MET A 110 0.85 5.76 2.43
N LEU A 111 0.11 4.80 1.93
CA LEU A 111 -1.34 4.85 1.74
C LEU A 111 -2.00 3.98 2.79
N SER A 112 -2.83 4.54 3.65
CA SER A 112 -3.48 3.84 4.78
C SER A 112 -2.50 2.93 5.58
N PRO A 113 -1.38 3.46 6.11
CA PRO A 113 -0.43 2.64 6.86
C PRO A 113 -1.04 2.06 8.14
N THR A 114 -0.73 0.80 8.46
CA THR A 114 -1.33 0.03 9.56
C THR A 114 -0.35 -0.29 10.70
N PHE A 115 0.46 0.68 11.12
CA PHE A 115 1.40 0.46 12.23
C PHE A 115 0.73 0.08 13.56
N GLU A 116 -0.53 0.47 13.73
CA GLU A 116 -1.37 0.09 14.86
C GLU A 116 -2.68 -0.48 14.31
N TYR A 117 -3.14 -1.61 14.87
CA TYR A 117 -4.43 -2.20 14.55
C TYR A 117 -5.43 -1.77 15.61
N ASP A 118 -5.90 -0.53 15.53
CA ASP A 118 -6.75 0.15 16.53
C ASP A 118 -8.02 0.78 15.92
N GLY A 119 -8.34 0.43 14.67
CA GLY A 119 -9.53 0.91 13.96
C GLY A 119 -10.84 0.42 14.59
N TRP A 120 -11.93 1.09 14.24
CA TRP A 120 -13.26 0.92 14.86
C TRP A 120 -13.96 -0.41 14.53
N SER A 121 -13.60 -1.09 13.43
CA SER A 121 -14.24 -2.37 13.07
C SER A 121 -13.60 -3.57 13.77
N LEU A 122 -12.44 -3.37 14.39
CA LEU A 122 -11.69 -4.45 15.00
C LEU A 122 -12.34 -4.92 16.30
N THR A 123 -12.60 -6.23 16.39
CA THR A 123 -13.22 -6.83 17.58
C THR A 123 -12.30 -6.76 18.80
N PRO A 124 -12.86 -6.72 20.03
CA PRO A 124 -12.07 -6.81 21.27
C PRO A 124 -11.17 -8.05 21.32
N TRP A 125 -11.60 -9.13 20.69
CA TRP A 125 -10.86 -10.39 20.60
C TRP A 125 -9.59 -10.31 19.77
N ARG A 126 -9.32 -9.18 19.08
CA ARG A 126 -8.08 -8.98 18.32
C ARG A 126 -6.80 -9.25 19.13
N HIS A 127 -6.85 -9.08 20.43
CA HIS A 127 -5.69 -9.33 21.30
C HIS A 127 -5.37 -10.82 21.45
N LEU A 128 -6.35 -11.72 21.25
CA LEU A 128 -6.13 -13.18 21.30
C LEU A 128 -5.19 -13.68 20.21
N ARG A 129 -4.98 -12.91 19.12
CA ARG A 129 -3.98 -13.29 18.11
C ARG A 129 -2.59 -13.48 18.71
N ARG A 130 -2.23 -12.75 19.77
CA ARG A 130 -0.95 -12.90 20.49
C ARG A 130 -0.81 -14.26 21.13
N LEU A 131 -1.91 -14.82 21.64
CA LEU A 131 -1.92 -16.18 22.15
C LEU A 131 -1.68 -17.19 21.02
N GLY A 132 -2.35 -17.01 19.86
CA GLY A 132 -2.10 -17.81 18.67
C GLY A 132 -0.63 -17.78 18.21
N TYR A 133 0.02 -16.60 18.34
CA TYR A 133 1.46 -16.48 18.05
C TYR A 133 2.33 -17.23 19.05
N ALA A 134 2.03 -17.10 20.35
CA ALA A 134 2.80 -17.75 21.42
C ALA A 134 2.69 -19.28 21.36
N LEU A 135 1.52 -19.80 21.00
CA LEU A 135 1.27 -21.24 20.86
C LEU A 135 1.75 -21.83 19.51
N GLY A 136 2.34 -21.02 18.62
CA GLY A 136 2.80 -21.50 17.31
C GLY A 136 1.67 -21.83 16.31
N LEU A 137 0.43 -21.45 16.63
CA LEU A 137 -0.77 -21.78 15.84
C LEU A 137 -1.01 -20.85 14.66
N SER A 138 -0.16 -19.84 14.44
CA SER A 138 -0.35 -18.81 13.40
C SER A 138 -0.45 -19.37 11.97
N ARG A 139 0.11 -20.54 11.70
CA ARG A 139 0.04 -21.21 10.39
C ARG A 139 -1.33 -21.82 10.09
N TRP A 140 -2.10 -22.13 11.13
CA TRP A 140 -3.35 -22.87 11.03
C TRP A 140 -4.59 -21.98 11.18
N ILE A 141 -4.42 -20.78 11.74
CA ILE A 141 -5.50 -19.86 12.01
C ILE A 141 -5.60 -18.86 10.86
N THR A 142 -6.84 -18.59 10.42
CA THR A 142 -7.17 -17.52 9.48
C THR A 142 -8.18 -16.58 10.11
N ILE A 143 -8.07 -15.29 9.77
CA ILE A 143 -9.01 -14.24 10.19
C ILE A 143 -9.88 -13.94 8.97
N ARG A 144 -11.20 -14.01 9.15
CA ARG A 144 -12.15 -13.68 8.10
C ARG A 144 -12.31 -12.16 8.01
N GLU A 145 -12.15 -11.63 6.80
CA GLU A 145 -12.51 -10.26 6.49
C GLU A 145 -14.01 -10.04 6.68
N ARG A 146 -14.38 -8.85 7.13
CA ARG A 146 -15.77 -8.48 7.39
C ARG A 146 -16.11 -7.17 6.69
N GLU A 147 -17.39 -7.00 6.39
CA GLU A 147 -17.86 -5.69 5.93
C GLU A 147 -17.48 -4.62 6.95
N PRO A 148 -17.05 -3.45 6.46
CA PRO A 148 -17.18 -2.93 5.08
C PRO A 148 -16.00 -3.23 4.13
N PHE A 149 -15.09 -4.15 4.44
CA PHE A 149 -13.93 -4.54 3.62
C PHE A 149 -13.02 -3.37 3.20
N GLY A 150 -12.87 -2.38 4.05
CA GLY A 150 -12.10 -1.17 3.75
C GLY A 150 -12.78 -0.19 2.80
N ILE A 151 -14.07 -0.37 2.45
CA ILE A 151 -14.70 0.36 1.35
C ILE A 151 -15.97 1.06 1.82
N LYS A 152 -15.97 2.40 1.77
CA LYS A 152 -17.12 3.25 2.09
C LYS A 152 -18.12 3.31 0.94
N ASN A 153 -17.63 3.31 -0.30
CA ASN A 153 -18.48 3.36 -1.50
C ASN A 153 -19.36 2.11 -1.64
N PRO A 154 -20.70 2.27 -1.61
CA PRO A 154 -21.60 1.11 -1.60
C PRO A 154 -21.62 0.32 -2.92
N LYS A 155 -21.33 0.95 -4.06
CA LYS A 155 -21.29 0.25 -5.36
C LYS A 155 -20.05 -0.66 -5.42
N ILE A 156 -18.89 -0.15 -5.03
CA ILE A 156 -17.63 -0.90 -5.02
C ILE A 156 -17.71 -2.04 -3.99
N ARG A 157 -18.23 -1.74 -2.79
CA ARG A 157 -18.42 -2.76 -1.74
C ARG A 157 -19.32 -3.91 -2.21
N LYS A 158 -20.47 -3.61 -2.84
CA LYS A 158 -21.36 -4.64 -3.42
C LYS A 158 -20.66 -5.52 -4.44
N TRP A 159 -19.76 -4.94 -5.25
CA TRP A 159 -18.98 -5.71 -6.20
C TRP A 159 -18.00 -6.66 -5.49
N VAL A 160 -17.28 -6.20 -4.47
CA VAL A 160 -16.37 -7.04 -3.67
C VAL A 160 -17.12 -8.16 -2.95
N VAL A 161 -18.30 -7.88 -2.38
CA VAL A 161 -19.15 -8.91 -1.76
C VAL A 161 -19.49 -10.02 -2.76
N ARG A 162 -19.91 -9.68 -3.99
CA ARG A 162 -20.22 -10.67 -5.03
C ARG A 162 -19.00 -11.53 -5.40
N GLU A 163 -17.80 -10.95 -5.45
CA GLU A 163 -16.59 -11.73 -5.69
C GLU A 163 -16.32 -12.73 -4.56
N PHE A 164 -16.51 -12.32 -3.30
CA PHE A 164 -16.35 -13.20 -2.15
C PHE A 164 -17.45 -14.29 -2.05
N GLU A 165 -18.65 -14.02 -2.54
CA GLU A 165 -19.72 -15.02 -2.64
C GLU A 165 -19.43 -16.05 -3.73
N ALA A 166 -18.79 -15.64 -4.81
CA ALA A 166 -18.43 -16.53 -5.92
C ALA A 166 -17.17 -17.37 -5.63
N SER A 167 -16.27 -16.85 -4.81
CA SER A 167 -15.01 -17.52 -4.41
C SER A 167 -14.48 -16.91 -3.11
N ASP A 168 -13.61 -17.63 -2.38
CA ASP A 168 -12.93 -17.08 -1.20
C ASP A 168 -11.90 -15.97 -1.54
N LEU A 169 -11.91 -15.48 -2.78
CA LEU A 169 -10.99 -14.47 -3.31
C LEU A 169 -11.75 -13.37 -4.02
N SER A 170 -11.30 -12.16 -3.83
CA SER A 170 -11.63 -11.03 -4.71
C SER A 170 -10.40 -10.58 -5.48
N SER A 171 -10.61 -9.76 -6.49
CA SER A 171 -9.53 -9.14 -7.27
C SER A 171 -8.59 -8.26 -6.42
N ILE A 172 -9.06 -7.82 -5.25
CA ILE A 172 -8.31 -6.94 -4.33
C ILE A 172 -7.81 -7.63 -3.06
N GLY A 173 -8.09 -8.92 -2.86
CA GLY A 173 -7.59 -9.63 -1.70
C GLY A 173 -8.38 -10.90 -1.36
N PRO A 174 -7.93 -11.66 -0.36
CA PRO A 174 -8.61 -12.86 0.10
C PRO A 174 -9.70 -12.52 1.11
N SER A 175 -10.79 -13.32 1.15
CA SER A 175 -11.81 -13.22 2.21
C SER A 175 -11.29 -13.65 3.59
N ARG A 176 -10.14 -14.32 3.62
CA ARG A 176 -9.49 -14.83 4.84
C ARG A 176 -8.00 -14.54 4.82
N LEU A 177 -7.53 -13.80 5.82
CA LEU A 177 -6.11 -13.52 6.03
C LEU A 177 -5.49 -14.60 6.94
N PRO A 178 -4.40 -15.24 6.54
CA PRO A 178 -3.69 -16.15 7.41
C PRO A 178 -3.02 -15.38 8.56
N LEU A 179 -3.16 -15.89 9.77
CA LEU A 179 -2.64 -15.24 10.98
C LEU A 179 -1.11 -15.11 10.98
N TRP A 180 -0.39 -16.01 10.27
CA TRP A 180 1.05 -15.90 10.10
C TRP A 180 1.45 -14.66 9.31
N GLY A 181 0.68 -14.29 8.27
CA GLY A 181 0.92 -13.09 7.49
C GLY A 181 0.73 -11.82 8.31
N LEU A 182 -0.32 -11.77 9.14
CA LEU A 182 -0.54 -10.67 10.07
C LEU A 182 0.61 -10.56 11.10
N ARG A 183 1.11 -11.70 11.62
CA ARG A 183 2.27 -11.72 12.50
C ARG A 183 3.52 -11.15 11.84
N GLU A 184 3.77 -11.52 10.59
CA GLU A 184 4.93 -11.01 9.85
C GLU A 184 4.78 -9.52 9.50
N SER A 185 3.56 -9.05 9.20
CA SER A 185 3.32 -7.61 9.01
C SER A 185 3.56 -6.82 10.30
N GLU A 186 3.12 -7.31 11.47
CA GLU A 186 3.41 -6.67 12.76
C GLU A 186 4.92 -6.61 13.05
N ARG A 187 5.68 -7.64 12.67
CA ARG A 187 7.15 -7.66 12.79
C ARG A 187 7.82 -6.65 11.86
N LEU A 188 7.34 -6.55 10.63
CA LEU A 188 7.78 -5.53 9.68
C LEU A 188 7.52 -4.13 10.23
N HIS A 189 6.30 -3.88 10.74
CA HIS A 189 5.94 -2.59 11.34
C HIS A 189 6.83 -2.23 12.53
N ALA A 190 7.11 -3.20 13.42
CA ALA A 190 8.03 -3.00 14.56
C ALA A 190 9.47 -2.68 14.11
N HIS A 191 9.91 -3.26 12.99
CA HIS A 191 11.20 -2.96 12.39
C HIS A 191 11.25 -1.57 11.76
N VAL A 192 10.24 -1.20 10.97
CA VAL A 192 10.22 0.03 10.16
C VAL A 192 9.97 1.28 11.00
N ARG A 193 9.06 1.21 11.98
CA ARG A 193 8.64 2.37 12.75
C ARG A 193 9.79 3.21 13.35
N PRO A 194 10.81 2.63 14.00
CA PRO A 194 11.95 3.40 14.49
C PRO A 194 12.81 4.01 13.37
N LEU A 195 12.85 3.38 12.19
CA LEU A 195 13.66 3.82 11.06
C LEU A 195 13.06 5.03 10.33
N LEU A 196 11.76 5.30 10.48
CA LEU A 196 11.11 6.44 9.83
C LEU A 196 11.72 7.78 10.22
N ARG A 197 12.28 7.91 11.42
CA ARG A 197 12.96 9.13 11.85
C ARG A 197 14.27 9.39 11.10
N ALA A 198 14.90 8.33 10.62
CA ALA A 198 16.14 8.39 9.86
C ALA A 198 15.90 8.24 8.35
N LEU A 199 14.64 8.30 7.90
CA LEU A 199 14.33 8.23 6.47
C LEU A 199 14.96 9.43 5.75
N PRO A 200 15.86 9.20 4.77
CA PRO A 200 16.65 10.30 4.17
C PRO A 200 15.89 11.03 3.06
N VAL A 201 14.62 10.72 2.85
CA VAL A 201 13.78 11.24 1.77
C VAL A 201 12.43 11.71 2.31
N PRO A 202 11.71 12.62 1.61
CA PRO A 202 10.38 13.05 1.99
C PRO A 202 9.40 11.87 2.15
N LEU A 203 8.53 11.96 3.15
CA LEU A 203 7.47 11.00 3.41
C LEU A 203 6.10 11.65 3.20
N LEU A 204 5.31 11.10 2.28
CA LEU A 204 3.89 11.41 2.12
C LEU A 204 3.05 10.32 2.80
N VAL A 205 2.09 10.70 3.62
CA VAL A 205 1.14 9.79 4.24
C VAL A 205 -0.27 10.23 3.87
N LEU A 206 -1.04 9.34 3.25
CA LEU A 206 -2.48 9.53 3.02
C LEU A 206 -3.25 8.53 3.86
N HIS A 207 -4.22 9.01 4.65
CA HIS A 207 -4.96 8.15 5.56
C HIS A 207 -6.42 8.60 5.66
N ALA A 208 -7.36 7.65 5.69
CA ALA A 208 -8.77 7.98 5.84
C ALA A 208 -9.11 8.33 7.30
N ARG A 209 -9.95 9.36 7.51
CA ARG A 209 -10.43 9.72 8.85
C ARG A 209 -11.18 8.58 9.51
N GLU A 210 -11.97 7.87 8.74
CA GLU A 210 -12.80 6.77 9.20
C GLU A 210 -12.20 5.40 8.83
N ASP A 211 -10.86 5.28 8.81
CA ASP A 211 -10.21 3.99 8.56
C ASP A 211 -10.62 2.99 9.66
N GLU A 212 -11.15 1.85 9.25
CA GLU A 212 -11.68 0.84 10.16
C GLU A 212 -10.62 -0.12 10.71
N ILE A 213 -9.40 -0.11 10.14
CA ILE A 213 -8.28 -0.98 10.51
C ILE A 213 -7.28 -0.26 11.40
N ALA A 214 -6.91 0.98 11.04
CA ALA A 214 -5.94 1.80 11.76
C ALA A 214 -6.51 3.19 11.99
N SER A 215 -6.59 3.63 13.24
CA SER A 215 -7.19 4.92 13.57
C SER A 215 -6.35 6.10 13.05
N VAL A 216 -7.03 7.15 12.55
CA VAL A 216 -6.37 8.40 12.15
C VAL A 216 -5.57 9.00 13.31
N ALA A 217 -6.07 8.91 14.54
CA ALA A 217 -5.38 9.40 15.73
C ALA A 217 -4.05 8.67 15.97
N GLY A 218 -3.98 7.36 15.69
CA GLY A 218 -2.73 6.59 15.71
C GLY A 218 -1.73 7.13 14.70
N VAL A 219 -2.19 7.37 13.47
CA VAL A 219 -1.35 7.89 12.38
C VAL A 219 -0.89 9.31 12.66
N GLU A 220 -1.76 10.19 13.14
CA GLU A 220 -1.41 11.56 13.55
C GLU A 220 -0.33 11.59 14.63
N ARG A 221 -0.41 10.71 15.64
CA ARG A 221 0.62 10.63 16.71
C ARG A 221 2.00 10.33 16.17
N TRP A 222 2.15 9.30 15.33
CA TRP A 222 3.49 8.94 14.86
C TRP A 222 4.00 9.85 13.74
N THR A 223 3.14 10.41 12.88
CA THR A 223 3.56 11.38 11.86
C THR A 223 3.99 12.70 12.48
N SER A 224 3.27 13.19 13.48
CA SER A 224 3.67 14.40 14.22
C SER A 224 5.03 14.24 14.89
N ALA A 225 5.38 13.04 15.35
CA ALA A 225 6.69 12.76 15.93
C ALA A 225 7.85 12.78 14.91
N LEU A 226 7.55 12.78 13.60
CA LEU A 226 8.54 12.90 12.51
C LEU A 226 8.77 14.36 12.09
N GLY A 227 7.93 15.29 12.52
CA GLY A 227 8.03 16.71 12.19
C GLY A 227 7.85 16.99 10.69
N SER A 228 8.63 17.92 10.16
CA SER A 228 8.52 18.38 8.76
C SER A 228 8.96 17.36 7.71
N SER A 229 9.56 16.25 8.10
CA SER A 229 9.96 15.19 7.16
C SER A 229 8.78 14.36 6.66
N ALA A 230 7.62 14.41 7.36
CA ALA A 230 6.40 13.71 6.98
C ALA A 230 5.25 14.70 6.73
N ARG A 231 4.58 14.54 5.59
CA ARG A 231 3.34 15.24 5.25
C ARG A 231 2.16 14.29 5.35
N LEU A 232 1.29 14.50 6.32
CA LEU A 232 0.03 13.75 6.47
C LEU A 232 -1.11 14.46 5.76
N ILE A 233 -1.88 13.71 4.98
CA ILE A 233 -3.14 14.14 4.36
C ILE A 233 -4.26 13.24 4.84
N VAL A 234 -5.25 13.82 5.50
CA VAL A 234 -6.45 13.10 5.96
C VAL A 234 -7.53 13.19 4.89
N LEU A 235 -8.13 12.03 4.58
CA LEU A 235 -9.19 11.85 3.59
C LEU A 235 -10.52 11.65 4.31
N GLU A 236 -11.55 12.41 3.90
CA GLU A 236 -12.80 12.52 4.68
C GLU A 236 -13.91 11.54 4.24
N HIS A 237 -13.79 10.96 3.02
CA HIS A 237 -14.90 10.23 2.40
C HIS A 237 -14.60 8.77 2.10
N SER A 238 -13.49 8.24 2.59
CA SER A 238 -13.06 6.86 2.34
C SER A 238 -12.89 6.09 3.65
N TYR A 239 -12.81 4.75 3.52
CA TYR A 239 -12.30 3.85 4.53
C TYR A 239 -10.87 3.42 4.16
N HIS A 240 -10.42 2.27 4.62
CA HIS A 240 -9.04 1.79 4.47
C HIS A 240 -8.53 1.73 3.02
N MET A 241 -9.37 1.29 2.08
CA MET A 241 -9.04 1.06 0.67
C MET A 241 -9.09 2.36 -0.16
N ILE A 242 -8.36 3.40 0.28
CA ILE A 242 -8.41 4.77 -0.28
C ILE A 242 -8.12 4.85 -1.79
N THR A 243 -7.46 3.86 -2.36
CA THR A 243 -7.08 3.81 -3.78
C THR A 243 -8.23 3.47 -4.72
N ILE A 244 -9.27 2.84 -4.20
CA ILE A 244 -10.48 2.47 -4.98
C ILE A 244 -11.73 3.14 -4.45
N ASP A 245 -11.71 3.74 -3.27
CA ASP A 245 -12.85 4.34 -2.60
C ASP A 245 -13.15 5.77 -3.09
N ASN A 246 -13.96 6.52 -2.37
CA ASN A 246 -14.50 7.83 -2.78
C ASN A 246 -13.42 8.90 -2.99
N ASP A 247 -12.36 8.91 -2.17
CA ASP A 247 -11.27 9.90 -2.27
C ASP A 247 -10.17 9.52 -3.29
N ARG A 248 -10.35 8.47 -4.09
CA ARG A 248 -9.34 8.00 -5.06
C ARG A 248 -8.79 9.08 -6.00
N GLN A 249 -9.63 10.07 -6.36
CA GLN A 249 -9.18 11.19 -7.19
C GLN A 249 -8.16 12.04 -6.44
N ARG A 250 -8.46 12.37 -5.17
CA ARG A 250 -7.54 13.12 -4.31
C ARG A 250 -6.25 12.33 -4.07
N VAL A 251 -6.35 11.03 -3.80
CA VAL A 251 -5.17 10.14 -3.66
C VAL A 251 -4.28 10.21 -4.90
N ALA A 252 -4.86 10.09 -6.10
CA ALA A 252 -4.10 10.17 -7.34
C ALA A 252 -3.45 11.55 -7.56
N HIS A 253 -4.15 12.64 -7.22
CA HIS A 253 -3.62 14.00 -7.34
C HIS A 253 -2.45 14.23 -6.39
N GLU A 254 -2.57 13.83 -5.13
CA GLU A 254 -1.50 13.98 -4.14
C GLU A 254 -0.26 13.13 -4.49
N LEU A 255 -0.46 11.91 -5.03
CA LEU A 255 0.64 11.10 -5.54
C LEU A 255 1.32 11.74 -6.75
N ALA A 256 0.54 12.27 -7.72
CA ALA A 256 1.08 12.94 -8.88
C ALA A 256 1.87 14.20 -8.52
N ASP A 257 1.35 15.02 -7.60
CA ASP A 257 2.03 16.21 -7.10
C ASP A 257 3.30 15.85 -6.32
N PHE A 258 3.29 14.75 -5.57
CA PHE A 258 4.45 14.24 -4.83
C PHE A 258 5.57 13.74 -5.75
N VAL A 259 5.21 13.11 -6.87
CA VAL A 259 6.16 12.70 -7.93
C VAL A 259 6.66 13.91 -8.73
N GLY A 260 6.01 15.08 -8.62
CA GLY A 260 6.37 16.28 -9.35
C GLY A 260 5.75 16.36 -10.76
N ALA A 261 4.71 15.59 -11.05
CA ALA A 261 4.01 15.65 -12.34
C ALA A 261 3.26 16.98 -12.53
N PRO A 262 3.26 17.57 -13.75
CA PRO A 262 2.56 18.84 -14.02
C PRO A 262 1.05 18.71 -13.77
N LYS A 263 0.46 19.69 -13.08
CA LYS A 263 -0.96 19.70 -12.70
C LYS A 263 -1.95 19.61 -13.88
N ASN A 264 -1.52 19.95 -15.10
CA ASN A 264 -2.34 20.03 -16.31
C ASN A 264 -1.92 19.06 -17.43
N ALA A 265 -1.10 18.06 -17.16
CA ALA A 265 -0.71 17.08 -18.17
C ALA A 265 -1.91 16.20 -18.55
N ARG A 266 -2.49 16.44 -19.71
CA ARG A 266 -3.37 15.47 -20.39
C ARG A 266 -2.47 14.49 -21.12
N GLY A 267 -2.08 13.42 -20.44
CA GLY A 267 -1.27 12.37 -21.05
C GLY A 267 -2.05 11.60 -22.10
N VAL A 268 -1.43 11.35 -23.24
CA VAL A 268 -1.93 10.38 -24.23
C VAL A 268 -1.84 8.99 -23.61
N PRO A 269 -2.92 8.21 -23.55
CA PRO A 269 -2.89 6.87 -22.98
C PRO A 269 -1.98 5.96 -23.81
N ARG A 270 -0.93 5.42 -23.21
CA ARG A 270 -0.25 4.23 -23.76
C ARG A 270 -1.08 2.99 -23.46
N PRO A 271 -1.32 2.10 -24.43
CA PRO A 271 -2.05 0.87 -24.20
C PRO A 271 -1.26 -0.04 -23.25
N VAL A 272 -1.80 -0.29 -22.08
CA VAL A 272 -1.35 -1.31 -21.14
C VAL A 272 -2.43 -2.39 -21.10
N ALA A 273 -2.01 -3.65 -20.94
CA ALA A 273 -2.89 -4.81 -20.91
C ALA A 273 -4.13 -4.58 -20.00
N PRO A 274 -5.30 -5.11 -20.33
CA PRO A 274 -6.57 -4.68 -19.75
C PRO A 274 -6.68 -5.01 -18.28
N VAL A 275 -6.68 -3.99 -17.44
CA VAL A 275 -7.17 -4.02 -16.05
C VAL A 275 -8.72 -3.96 -16.14
N SER A 276 -9.32 -4.99 -16.76
CA SER A 276 -10.65 -4.83 -17.35
C SER A 276 -11.82 -5.06 -16.40
N LYS A 277 -11.65 -5.72 -15.24
CA LYS A 277 -12.83 -6.12 -14.44
C LYS A 277 -13.34 -5.03 -13.49
N LEU A 278 -12.47 -4.29 -12.80
CA LEU A 278 -12.90 -3.29 -11.83
C LEU A 278 -13.44 -2.01 -12.49
N ALA A 279 -12.82 -1.55 -13.57
CA ALA A 279 -13.20 -0.32 -14.25
C ALA A 279 -14.56 -0.39 -14.95
N GLN A 280 -14.99 -1.57 -15.38
CA GLN A 280 -16.26 -1.78 -16.07
C GLN A 280 -17.50 -1.75 -15.15
N HIS A 281 -17.31 -1.88 -13.83
CA HIS A 281 -18.43 -1.96 -12.86
C HIS A 281 -18.66 -0.65 -12.08
N VAL A 282 -17.82 0.37 -12.28
CA VAL A 282 -17.85 1.65 -11.52
C VAL A 282 -18.21 2.85 -12.42
N ALA A 283 -18.31 2.65 -13.74
CA ALA A 283 -18.85 3.63 -14.69
C ALA A 283 -20.42 3.47 -14.77
#